data_eb519782e6e03df6b0e265d19044b263
#
_entry.id   eb519782e6e03df6b0e265d19044b263
#
_cell.length_a   1.000
_cell.length_b   1.000
_cell.length_c   1.000
_cell.angle_alpha   90.00
_cell.angle_beta   90.00
_cell.angle_gamma   90.00
#
_symmetry.space_group_name_H-M   'P 1'
#
loop_
_entity.id
_entity.type
_entity.pdbx_description
1 polymer ?
#
loop_
_entity_poly.entity_id
_entity_poly.type
_entity_poly.pdbx_seq_one_letter_code
_entity_poly.pdbx_strand_id
1 'polypeptide(L)'
;MKLYHGSKQIVEFPEIRQARYHKDFYYGFYCTLFLEQAKRWALRYNGVGILHEYRYTPDETLKVLKFEDMTEGWLDFIVNCRLGNPHGYDIVEGPMANDTIFNYVQNFADGKISRAAFWELARFKRPTHQISFHTARSLGCLVFERGYEIEDEI
;
A
#
# COMPACT_ATOMS: atom_id res chain seq x y z
N MET A 1 10.31 -12.88 7.88
CA MET A 1 10.14 -11.44 7.84
C MET A 1 8.73 -11.11 8.32
N LYS A 2 8.59 -10.08 9.14
CA LYS A 2 7.28 -9.69 9.67
C LYS A 2 6.71 -8.52 8.87
N LEU A 3 5.44 -8.64 8.48
CA LEU A 3 4.68 -7.57 7.85
C LEU A 3 3.49 -7.21 8.74
N TYR A 4 3.05 -5.96 8.65
CA TYR A 4 1.95 -5.42 9.44
C TYR A 4 0.82 -4.96 8.53
N HIS A 5 -0.41 -5.06 9.05
CA HIS A 5 -1.60 -4.59 8.36
C HIS A 5 -2.56 -4.01 9.39
N GLY A 6 -3.16 -2.88 9.08
CA GLY A 6 -4.16 -2.25 9.92
C GLY A 6 -5.54 -2.27 9.27
N SER A 7 -6.55 -2.69 10.01
CA SER A 7 -7.93 -2.68 9.54
C SER A 7 -8.91 -2.58 10.70
N LYS A 8 -10.20 -2.60 10.39
CA LYS A 8 -11.26 -2.56 11.40
C LYS A 8 -11.66 -3.94 11.91
N GLN A 9 -11.32 -4.99 11.19
CA GLN A 9 -11.70 -6.37 11.49
C GLN A 9 -10.49 -7.27 11.46
N ILE A 10 -10.53 -8.38 12.18
CA ILE A 10 -9.47 -9.38 12.12
C ILE A 10 -9.49 -10.05 10.76
N VAL A 11 -8.31 -10.11 10.12
CA VAL A 11 -8.09 -10.72 8.82
C VAL A 11 -7.07 -11.86 8.99
N GLU A 12 -7.55 -13.03 9.37
CA GLU A 12 -6.72 -14.22 9.49
C GLU A 12 -6.35 -14.78 8.13
N PHE A 13 -7.30 -14.73 7.18
CA PHE A 13 -7.12 -15.19 5.80
C PHE A 13 -7.33 -14.04 4.84
N PRO A 14 -6.23 -13.36 4.44
CA PRO A 14 -6.33 -12.22 3.54
C PRO A 14 -6.98 -12.58 2.21
N GLU A 15 -7.75 -11.63 1.68
CA GLU A 15 -8.40 -11.75 0.38
C GLU A 15 -8.11 -10.50 -0.45
N ILE A 16 -8.12 -10.67 -1.77
CA ILE A 16 -8.04 -9.56 -2.70
C ILE A 16 -9.46 -9.10 -2.98
N ARG A 17 -9.80 -7.90 -2.51
CA ARG A 17 -11.15 -7.34 -2.65
C ARG A 17 -11.13 -6.13 -3.56
N GLN A 18 -12.14 -6.03 -4.41
CA GLN A 18 -12.40 -4.82 -5.17
C GLN A 18 -12.95 -3.76 -4.21
N ALA A 19 -12.40 -2.56 -4.29
CA ALA A 19 -12.83 -1.42 -3.51
C ALA A 19 -13.49 -0.40 -4.42
N ARG A 20 -14.19 0.58 -3.82
CA ARG A 20 -14.83 1.67 -4.56
C ARG A 20 -13.81 2.49 -5.38
N TYR A 21 -12.59 2.63 -4.86
CA TYR A 21 -11.52 3.37 -5.50
C TYR A 21 -10.33 2.46 -5.76
N HIS A 22 -9.65 2.67 -6.90
CA HIS A 22 -8.40 2.00 -7.19
C HIS A 22 -7.30 2.55 -6.28
N LYS A 23 -6.52 1.64 -5.70
CA LYS A 23 -5.39 2.00 -4.84
C LYS A 23 -4.12 2.23 -5.66
N ASP A 24 -3.04 2.69 -5.00
CA ASP A 24 -1.78 3.03 -5.64
C ASP A 24 -1.21 1.89 -6.50
N PHE A 25 -1.35 0.64 -6.04
CA PHE A 25 -0.87 -0.53 -6.77
C PHE A 25 -2.01 -1.41 -7.28
N TYR A 26 -3.21 -0.84 -7.45
CA TYR A 26 -4.43 -1.50 -7.88
C TYR A 26 -5.08 -2.31 -6.74
N TYR A 27 -6.08 -3.13 -7.04
CA TYR A 27 -6.73 -3.97 -6.04
C TYR A 27 -5.75 -5.00 -5.50
N GLY A 28 -5.69 -5.13 -4.20
CA GLY A 28 -4.79 -6.07 -3.55
C GLY A 28 -4.95 -6.04 -2.04
N PHE A 29 -4.19 -6.89 -1.37
CA PHE A 29 -4.06 -6.87 0.08
C PHE A 29 -2.76 -6.16 0.45
N TYR A 30 -2.85 -5.10 1.25
CA TYR A 30 -1.74 -4.18 1.51
C TYR A 30 -1.18 -4.37 2.91
N CYS A 31 0.14 -4.55 2.97
CA CYS A 31 0.91 -4.61 4.21
C CYS A 31 2.03 -3.57 4.19
N THR A 32 2.73 -3.44 5.30
CA THR A 32 3.92 -2.60 5.42
C THR A 32 4.93 -3.23 6.37
N LEU A 33 6.20 -2.88 6.18
CA LEU A 33 7.27 -3.22 7.12
C LEU A 33 7.24 -2.32 8.36
N PHE A 34 6.54 -1.19 8.29
CA PHE A 34 6.57 -0.16 9.33
C PHE A 34 5.35 -0.29 10.26
N LEU A 35 5.62 -0.67 11.50
CA LEU A 35 4.60 -0.80 12.53
C LEU A 35 3.76 0.49 12.67
N GLU A 36 4.40 1.64 12.71
CA GLU A 36 3.70 2.91 12.89
C GLU A 36 2.77 3.23 11.70
N GLN A 37 3.14 2.82 10.50
CA GLN A 37 2.29 2.97 9.33
C GLN A 37 1.02 2.10 9.45
N ALA A 38 1.18 0.86 9.86
CA ALA A 38 0.04 -0.04 10.05
C ALA A 38 -0.88 0.44 11.18
N LYS A 39 -0.33 1.01 12.25
CA LYS A 39 -1.12 1.64 13.30
C LYS A 39 -1.98 2.78 12.75
N ARG A 40 -1.41 3.64 11.92
CA ARG A 40 -2.17 4.74 11.29
C ARG A 40 -3.29 4.22 10.42
N TRP A 41 -3.08 3.13 9.67
CA TRP A 41 -4.13 2.50 8.89
C TRP A 41 -5.26 1.96 9.78
N ALA A 42 -4.90 1.29 10.89
CA ALA A 42 -5.87 0.73 11.81
C ALA A 42 -6.72 1.81 12.49
N LEU A 43 -6.10 2.93 12.85
CA LEU A 43 -6.74 4.02 13.60
C LEU A 43 -7.42 5.06 12.73
N ARG A 44 -7.39 4.89 11.42
CA ARG A 44 -7.82 5.87 10.42
C ARG A 44 -9.25 6.36 10.62
N TYR A 45 -10.14 5.48 11.06
CA TYR A 45 -11.54 5.82 11.31
C TYR A 45 -11.85 5.56 12.79
N ASN A 46 -12.40 6.54 13.47
CA ASN A 46 -12.84 6.45 14.88
C ASN A 46 -11.73 6.23 15.92
N GLY A 47 -10.45 6.24 15.54
CA GLY A 47 -9.34 6.05 16.46
C GLY A 47 -9.28 4.67 17.13
N VAL A 48 -9.94 3.66 16.55
CA VAL A 48 -9.93 2.27 17.03
C VAL A 48 -9.78 1.34 15.83
N GLY A 49 -8.97 0.31 15.97
CA GLY A 49 -8.80 -0.66 14.90
C GLY A 49 -8.02 -1.89 15.35
N ILE A 50 -7.73 -2.76 14.40
CA ILE A 50 -6.99 -4.01 14.62
C ILE A 50 -5.65 -3.91 13.93
N LEU A 51 -4.58 -4.19 14.68
CA LEU A 51 -3.24 -4.30 14.14
C LEU A 51 -2.92 -5.78 13.94
N HIS A 52 -2.49 -6.12 12.73
CA HIS A 52 -2.18 -7.51 12.35
C HIS A 52 -0.69 -7.69 12.15
N GLU A 53 -0.21 -8.87 12.51
CA GLU A 53 1.15 -9.31 12.23
C GLU A 53 1.11 -10.58 11.41
N TYR A 54 1.81 -10.57 10.27
CA TYR A 54 1.95 -11.73 9.39
C TYR A 54 3.42 -12.08 9.25
N ARG A 55 3.70 -13.39 9.18
CA ARG A 55 5.01 -13.86 8.75
C ARG A 55 4.99 -13.96 7.24
N TYR A 56 5.91 -13.28 6.59
CA TYR A 56 6.06 -13.26 5.14
C TYR A 56 7.27 -14.12 4.75
N THR A 57 7.02 -15.10 3.89
CA THR A 57 8.07 -15.94 3.31
C THR A 57 8.05 -15.73 1.80
N PRO A 58 9.08 -15.06 1.24
CA PRO A 58 9.15 -14.83 -0.20
C PRO A 58 9.14 -16.13 -1.02
N ASP A 59 8.49 -16.09 -2.18
CA ASP A 59 8.46 -17.17 -3.15
C ASP A 59 9.09 -16.66 -4.46
N GLU A 60 10.23 -17.20 -4.81
CA GLU A 60 11.00 -16.74 -5.97
C GLU A 60 10.31 -17.01 -7.32
N THR A 61 9.27 -17.85 -7.34
CA THR A 61 8.53 -18.14 -8.57
C THR A 61 7.49 -17.05 -8.89
N LEU A 62 7.23 -16.13 -7.95
CA LEU A 62 6.28 -15.05 -8.13
C LEU A 62 6.90 -13.85 -8.84
N LYS A 63 6.06 -13.12 -9.58
CA LYS A 63 6.48 -11.88 -10.23
C LYS A 63 6.36 -10.73 -9.24
N VAL A 64 7.50 -10.19 -8.85
CA VAL A 64 7.59 -9.09 -7.89
C VAL A 64 8.13 -7.84 -8.58
N LEU A 65 7.42 -6.73 -8.42
CA LEU A 65 7.90 -5.40 -8.83
C LEU A 65 8.26 -4.62 -7.58
N LYS A 66 9.50 -4.14 -7.50
CA LYS A 66 9.95 -3.36 -6.36
C LYS A 66 10.50 -2.01 -6.80
N PHE A 67 9.97 -0.95 -6.20
CA PHE A 67 10.49 0.41 -6.35
C PHE A 67 11.26 0.78 -5.08
N GLU A 68 12.53 1.13 -5.23
CA GLU A 68 13.34 1.56 -4.09
C GLU A 68 12.98 3.00 -3.67
N ASP A 69 12.62 3.83 -4.64
CA ASP A 69 12.32 5.24 -4.43
C ASP A 69 11.16 5.71 -5.30
N MET A 70 10.69 6.94 -5.05
CA MET A 70 9.78 7.64 -5.96
C MET A 70 10.54 8.04 -7.22
N THR A 71 10.32 7.29 -8.30
CA THR A 71 10.94 7.52 -9.60
C THR A 71 9.86 7.84 -10.63
N GLU A 72 10.28 8.22 -11.85
CA GLU A 72 9.33 8.39 -12.95
C GLU A 72 8.53 7.10 -13.20
N GLY A 73 9.19 5.94 -13.15
CA GLY A 73 8.51 4.66 -13.30
C GLY A 73 7.49 4.39 -12.19
N TRP A 74 7.82 4.74 -10.96
CA TRP A 74 6.89 4.65 -9.83
C TRP A 74 5.66 5.53 -10.05
N LEU A 75 5.88 6.80 -10.44
CA LEU A 75 4.77 7.72 -10.68
C LEU A 75 3.85 7.22 -11.79
N ASP A 76 4.41 6.81 -12.92
CA ASP A 76 3.63 6.29 -14.05
C ASP A 76 2.85 5.03 -13.65
N PHE A 77 3.46 4.14 -12.88
CA PHE A 77 2.80 2.93 -12.40
C PHE A 77 1.61 3.25 -11.50
N ILE A 78 1.77 4.15 -10.54
CA ILE A 78 0.69 4.55 -9.63
C ILE A 78 -0.45 5.21 -10.41
N VAL A 79 -0.15 6.12 -11.32
CA VAL A 79 -1.16 6.78 -12.15
C VAL A 79 -1.97 5.75 -12.93
N ASN A 80 -1.30 4.79 -13.58
CA ASN A 80 -1.99 3.73 -14.33
C ASN A 80 -2.89 2.88 -13.42
N CYS A 81 -2.41 2.52 -12.24
CA CYS A 81 -3.21 1.75 -11.29
C CYS A 81 -4.44 2.51 -10.81
N ARG A 82 -4.29 3.81 -10.50
CA ARG A 82 -5.42 4.65 -10.06
C ARG A 82 -6.43 4.89 -11.16
N LEU A 83 -6.01 4.86 -12.43
CA LEU A 83 -6.90 4.95 -13.57
C LEU A 83 -7.67 3.64 -13.85
N GLY A 84 -7.36 2.57 -13.10
CA GLY A 84 -8.05 1.30 -13.22
C GLY A 84 -7.38 0.30 -14.15
N ASN A 85 -6.14 0.53 -14.55
CA ASN A 85 -5.40 -0.38 -15.41
C ASN A 85 -4.73 -1.47 -14.55
N PRO A 86 -5.10 -2.75 -14.74
CA PRO A 86 -4.47 -3.83 -13.98
C PRO A 86 -3.02 -4.05 -14.44
N HIS A 87 -2.26 -4.71 -13.58
CA HIS A 87 -0.89 -5.11 -13.90
C HIS A 87 -0.73 -6.63 -13.72
N GLY A 88 0.36 -7.17 -14.22
CA GLY A 88 0.64 -8.60 -14.21
C GLY A 88 1.52 -9.09 -13.06
N TYR A 89 1.72 -8.29 -12.01
CA TYR A 89 2.58 -8.66 -10.90
C TYR A 89 1.80 -9.35 -9.79
N ASP A 90 2.42 -10.34 -9.15
CA ASP A 90 1.86 -10.99 -7.97
C ASP A 90 2.00 -10.10 -6.73
N ILE A 91 3.15 -9.44 -6.61
CA ILE A 91 3.47 -8.56 -5.48
C ILE A 91 4.10 -7.27 -6.02
N VAL A 92 3.70 -6.15 -5.44
CA VAL A 92 4.32 -4.84 -5.71
C VAL A 92 4.75 -4.23 -4.39
N GLU A 93 5.99 -3.79 -4.32
CA GLU A 93 6.54 -3.15 -3.12
C GLU A 93 7.15 -1.80 -3.48
N GLY A 94 6.94 -0.80 -2.64
CA GLY A 94 7.56 0.49 -2.88
C GLY A 94 6.98 1.62 -2.04
N PRO A 95 7.39 2.85 -2.36
CA PRO A 95 6.87 4.03 -1.68
C PRO A 95 5.35 4.14 -1.82
N MET A 96 4.72 4.57 -0.74
CA MET A 96 3.29 4.84 -0.71
C MET A 96 3.06 6.34 -0.87
N ALA A 97 2.14 6.72 -1.75
CA ALA A 97 1.66 8.08 -1.82
C ALA A 97 0.74 8.36 -0.62
N ASN A 98 1.32 8.87 0.46
CA ASN A 98 0.58 9.25 1.66
C ASN A 98 -0.13 10.60 1.49
N ASP A 99 -0.84 11.06 2.51
CA ASP A 99 -1.80 12.19 2.46
C ASP A 99 -1.46 13.31 1.48
N THR A 100 -0.30 13.97 1.66
CA THR A 100 0.09 15.10 0.82
C THR A 100 0.49 14.64 -0.59
N ILE A 101 1.32 13.61 -0.66
CA ILE A 101 1.80 13.05 -1.94
C ILE A 101 0.62 12.47 -2.73
N PHE A 102 -0.36 11.88 -2.04
CA PHE A 102 -1.58 11.37 -2.67
C PHE A 102 -2.28 12.45 -3.49
N ASN A 103 -2.46 13.64 -2.92
CA ASN A 103 -3.11 14.74 -3.60
C ASN A 103 -2.29 15.24 -4.80
N TYR A 104 -0.97 15.29 -4.68
CA TYR A 104 -0.10 15.68 -5.80
C TYR A 104 -0.18 14.69 -6.95
N VAL A 105 -0.16 13.38 -6.64
CA VAL A 105 -0.31 12.34 -7.68
C VAL A 105 -1.68 12.46 -8.35
N GLN A 106 -2.73 12.68 -7.57
CA GLN A 106 -4.08 12.80 -8.11
C GLN A 106 -4.21 14.02 -9.00
N ASN A 107 -3.67 15.15 -8.59
CA ASN A 107 -3.69 16.38 -9.41
C ASN A 107 -2.92 16.20 -10.70
N PHE A 108 -1.80 15.50 -10.67
CA PHE A 108 -1.06 15.16 -11.88
C PHE A 108 -1.87 14.22 -12.79
N ALA A 109 -2.47 13.17 -12.25
CA ALA A 109 -3.29 12.23 -13.01
C ALA A 109 -4.50 12.92 -13.65
N ASP A 110 -5.08 13.90 -12.98
CA ASP A 110 -6.23 14.67 -13.46
C ASP A 110 -5.84 15.80 -14.45
N GLY A 111 -4.55 15.96 -14.72
CA GLY A 111 -4.07 17.01 -15.63
C GLY A 111 -4.06 18.40 -15.03
N LYS A 112 -4.24 18.54 -13.72
CA LYS A 112 -4.29 19.84 -13.04
C LYS A 112 -2.90 20.44 -12.82
N ILE A 113 -1.87 19.62 -12.76
CA ILE A 113 -0.48 20.05 -12.65
C ILE A 113 0.37 19.25 -13.64
N SER A 114 1.50 19.83 -14.04
CA SER A 114 2.47 19.17 -14.91
C SER A 114 3.31 18.17 -14.12
N ARG A 115 4.00 17.27 -14.84
CA ARG A 115 4.98 16.36 -14.25
C ARG A 115 6.07 17.12 -13.49
N ALA A 116 6.58 18.20 -14.10
CA ALA A 116 7.60 19.03 -13.46
C ALA A 116 7.08 19.65 -12.16
N ALA A 117 5.84 20.14 -12.15
CA ALA A 117 5.21 20.69 -10.95
C ALA A 117 5.04 19.63 -9.88
N PHE A 118 4.64 18.39 -10.24
CA PHE A 118 4.55 17.30 -9.30
C PHE A 118 5.88 17.05 -8.58
N TRP A 119 6.98 16.93 -9.33
CA TRP A 119 8.29 16.66 -8.75
C TRP A 119 8.79 17.80 -7.87
N GLU A 120 8.51 19.04 -8.25
CA GLU A 120 8.85 20.19 -7.40
C GLU A 120 8.09 20.17 -6.07
N LEU A 121 6.79 19.85 -6.09
CA LEU A 121 5.97 19.75 -4.90
C LEU A 121 6.37 18.56 -4.01
N ALA A 122 6.75 17.45 -4.61
CA ALA A 122 7.13 16.23 -3.89
C ALA A 122 8.58 16.23 -3.40
N ARG A 123 9.38 17.20 -3.80
CA ARG A 123 10.84 17.26 -3.63
C ARG A 123 11.33 16.98 -2.20
N PHE A 124 10.65 17.54 -1.21
CA PHE A 124 11.05 17.40 0.19
C PHE A 124 10.10 16.48 0.97
N LYS A 125 9.23 15.76 0.29
CA LYS A 125 8.30 14.85 0.95
C LYS A 125 8.93 13.47 1.12
N ARG A 126 8.57 12.82 2.21
CA ARG A 126 9.04 11.47 2.51
C ARG A 126 7.87 10.51 2.44
N PRO A 127 7.89 9.59 1.48
CA PRO A 127 6.84 8.58 1.40
C PRO A 127 6.99 7.57 2.52
N THR A 128 5.91 6.84 2.77
CA THR A 128 5.92 5.66 3.61
C THR A 128 6.13 4.43 2.73
N HIS A 129 5.96 3.24 3.30
CA HIS A 129 6.22 1.98 2.61
C HIS A 129 4.94 1.14 2.52
N GLN A 130 4.78 0.44 1.41
CA GLN A 130 3.74 -0.58 1.27
C GLN A 130 4.26 -1.76 0.45
N ILE A 131 3.70 -2.92 0.74
CA ILE A 131 3.86 -4.13 -0.07
C ILE A 131 2.47 -4.72 -0.28
N SER A 132 2.10 -4.94 -1.53
CA SER A 132 0.75 -5.36 -1.88
C SER A 132 0.75 -6.70 -2.61
N PHE A 133 -0.25 -7.50 -2.29
CA PHE A 133 -0.42 -8.87 -2.78
C PHE A 133 -1.63 -8.89 -3.70
N HIS A 134 -1.46 -9.33 -4.94
CA HIS A 134 -2.46 -9.18 -6.01
C HIS A 134 -3.00 -10.51 -6.54
N THR A 135 -2.47 -11.63 -6.08
CA THR A 135 -2.90 -12.97 -6.52
C THR A 135 -3.09 -13.91 -5.34
N ALA A 136 -3.90 -14.95 -5.52
CA ALA A 136 -4.09 -15.96 -4.50
C ALA A 136 -2.78 -16.66 -4.12
N ARG A 137 -1.90 -16.89 -5.11
CA ARG A 137 -0.57 -17.48 -4.86
C ARG A 137 0.28 -16.60 -3.95
N SER A 138 0.25 -15.28 -4.18
CA SER A 138 1.03 -14.35 -3.37
C SER A 138 0.52 -14.27 -1.93
N LEU A 139 -0.79 -14.37 -1.72
CA LEU A 139 -1.36 -14.41 -0.37
C LEU A 139 -0.89 -15.63 0.42
N GLY A 140 -0.55 -16.72 -0.26
CA GLY A 140 0.04 -17.92 0.36
C GLY A 140 1.40 -17.68 1.01
N CYS A 141 2.07 -16.57 0.68
CA CYS A 141 3.33 -16.17 1.32
C CYS A 141 3.13 -15.57 2.71
N LEU A 142 1.89 -15.28 3.10
CA LEU A 142 1.55 -14.69 4.39
C LEU A 142 0.96 -15.72 5.33
N VAL A 143 1.48 -15.78 6.55
CA VAL A 143 0.92 -16.59 7.64
C VAL A 143 0.53 -15.66 8.76
N PHE A 144 -0.75 -15.64 9.10
CA PHE A 144 -1.27 -14.86 10.22
C PHE A 144 -0.64 -15.31 11.53
N GLU A 145 -0.09 -14.37 12.28
CA GLU A 145 0.50 -14.66 13.59
C GLU A 145 -0.39 -14.16 14.70
N ARG A 146 -0.84 -12.91 14.63
CA ARG A 146 -1.77 -12.34 15.61
C ARG A 146 -2.42 -11.06 15.09
N GLY A 147 -3.58 -10.77 15.70
CA GLY A 147 -4.26 -9.49 15.53
C GLY A 147 -4.75 -9.01 16.87
N TYR A 148 -4.64 -7.73 17.15
CA TYR A 148 -5.07 -7.17 18.42
C TYR A 148 -5.63 -5.77 18.24
N GLU A 149 -6.58 -5.44 19.10
CA GLU A 149 -7.22 -4.14 19.09
C GLU A 149 -6.27 -3.07 19.62
N ILE A 150 -6.24 -1.95 18.92
CA ILE A 150 -5.52 -0.75 19.34
C ILE A 150 -6.46 0.45 19.31
N GLU A 151 -6.14 1.48 20.08
CA GLU A 151 -6.88 2.74 20.08
C GLU A 151 -5.93 3.92 20.18
N ASP A 152 -6.41 5.09 19.72
CA ASP A 152 -5.64 6.32 19.85
C ASP A 152 -5.39 6.64 21.32
N GLU A 153 -4.16 6.97 21.64
CA GLU A 153 -3.81 7.56 22.94
C GLU A 153 -4.11 9.06 22.87
N ILE A 154 -4.96 9.50 23.76
CA ILE A 154 -5.32 10.90 23.86
C ILE A 154 -4.31 11.63 24.76
#